data_61c82b82ffefd1557761e9430d9bb8ed
#
_entry.id   61c82b82ffefd1557761e9430d9bb8ed
#
_cell.length_a   1.000
_cell.length_b   1.000
_cell.length_c   1.000
_cell.angle_alpha   90.00
_cell.angle_beta   90.00
_cell.angle_gamma   90.00
#
_symmetry.space_group_name_H-M   'P 1'
#
loop_
_entity.id
_entity.type
_entity.pdbx_description
1 polymer ?
#
loop_
_entity_poly.entity_id
_entity_poly.type
_entity_poly.pdbx_seq_one_letter_code
_entity_poly.pdbx_strand_id
1 'polypeptide(L)'
;MVGSRCVAVVDTGGSAPVGRRLLAAVRDVTPLPVCYVINTHAHPDHVLGNSVFAEAGRTAGQPAPEFVGHHRLPSALAVRGPFYLNALKRDFGPDFADGARIVPPTRRVDDTLELDLGGRRLSLRAWPTAHTDADLSVLDETSGTLFLGDLLFVDHTPVVDGRLKGWLAALSQLRGWQGITTVVPGHGAPSRAWPAALDAEQAYLTRLQSDVRAALKAGLTLPQAVARIAPDRPDWRLLDVFHARNVTAAYAELEWED
;
A
#
# COMPACT_ATOMS: atom_id res chain seq x y z
N MET A 1 -8.98 1.96 -13.38
CA MET A 1 -9.26 3.23 -14.12
C MET A 1 -9.30 2.92 -15.61
N VAL A 2 -10.32 3.39 -16.32
CA VAL A 2 -10.53 3.09 -17.75
C VAL A 2 -10.38 4.37 -18.56
N GLY A 3 -9.45 4.41 -19.50
CA GLY A 3 -9.28 5.47 -20.49
C GLY A 3 -9.92 5.10 -21.83
N SER A 4 -9.63 5.84 -22.89
CA SER A 4 -10.11 5.50 -24.24
C SER A 4 -9.24 4.44 -24.95
N ARG A 5 -8.01 4.22 -24.50
CA ARG A 5 -7.06 3.25 -25.09
C ARG A 5 -6.94 1.99 -24.27
N CYS A 6 -6.89 2.10 -22.96
CA CYS A 6 -6.61 0.98 -22.08
C CYS A 6 -7.00 1.25 -20.62
N VAL A 7 -6.70 0.26 -19.77
CA VAL A 7 -7.02 0.23 -18.35
C VAL A 7 -5.73 0.28 -17.52
N ALA A 8 -5.75 0.99 -16.40
CA ALA A 8 -4.79 0.83 -15.31
C ALA A 8 -5.48 0.19 -14.09
N VAL A 9 -4.79 -0.77 -13.48
CA VAL A 9 -5.19 -1.44 -12.24
C VAL A 9 -4.20 -1.03 -11.14
N VAL A 10 -4.71 -0.62 -9.98
CA VAL A 10 -3.90 -0.34 -8.79
C VAL A 10 -4.05 -1.51 -7.85
N ASP A 11 -2.95 -2.16 -7.55
CA ASP A 11 -2.82 -3.39 -6.78
C ASP A 11 -3.67 -4.57 -7.31
N THR A 12 -3.31 -5.77 -6.95
CA THR A 12 -3.89 -6.97 -7.58
C THR A 12 -4.41 -8.00 -6.58
N GLY A 13 -4.28 -7.72 -5.28
CA GLY A 13 -4.72 -8.61 -4.23
C GLY A 13 -3.69 -9.66 -3.82
N GLY A 14 -4.00 -10.37 -2.75
CA GLY A 14 -3.09 -11.23 -2.00
C GLY A 14 -2.92 -12.65 -2.54
N SER A 15 -3.49 -12.98 -3.71
CA SER A 15 -3.36 -14.33 -4.29
C SER A 15 -3.79 -14.36 -5.75
N ALA A 16 -3.41 -15.41 -6.47
CA ALA A 16 -3.85 -15.61 -7.85
C ALA A 16 -5.38 -15.74 -7.98
N PRO A 17 -6.13 -16.46 -7.11
CA PRO A 17 -7.60 -16.44 -7.12
C PRO A 17 -8.20 -15.03 -6.98
N VAL A 18 -7.64 -14.18 -6.10
CA VAL A 18 -8.09 -12.77 -5.96
C VAL A 18 -7.80 -11.99 -7.23
N GLY A 19 -6.58 -12.10 -7.79
CA GLY A 19 -6.22 -11.47 -9.05
C GLY A 19 -7.13 -11.90 -10.22
N ARG A 20 -7.52 -13.18 -10.30
CA ARG A 20 -8.47 -13.66 -11.32
C ARG A 20 -9.84 -13.01 -11.19
N ARG A 21 -10.37 -12.87 -9.96
CA ARG A 21 -11.65 -12.17 -9.73
C ARG A 21 -11.56 -10.69 -10.12
N LEU A 22 -10.47 -10.04 -9.78
CA LEU A 22 -10.26 -8.63 -10.15
C LEU A 22 -10.17 -8.48 -11.67
N LEU A 23 -9.42 -9.34 -12.36
CA LEU A 23 -9.32 -9.31 -13.82
C LEU A 23 -10.68 -9.57 -14.49
N ALA A 24 -11.49 -10.50 -13.98
CA ALA A 24 -12.84 -10.75 -14.45
C ALA A 24 -13.71 -9.48 -14.30
N ALA A 25 -13.70 -8.85 -13.12
CA ALA A 25 -14.43 -7.61 -12.89
C ALA A 25 -13.98 -6.45 -13.83
N VAL A 26 -12.69 -6.38 -14.18
CA VAL A 26 -12.21 -5.42 -15.20
C VAL A 26 -12.82 -5.72 -16.57
N ARG A 27 -12.86 -7.00 -16.96
CA ARG A 27 -13.42 -7.43 -18.26
C ARG A 27 -14.94 -7.23 -18.38
N ASP A 28 -15.66 -7.33 -17.25
CA ASP A 28 -17.09 -7.05 -17.19
C ASP A 28 -17.39 -5.57 -17.44
N VAL A 29 -16.45 -4.67 -17.12
CA VAL A 29 -16.58 -3.21 -17.31
C VAL A 29 -16.17 -2.78 -18.71
N THR A 30 -15.13 -3.41 -19.31
CA THR A 30 -14.57 -2.95 -20.58
C THR A 30 -13.79 -4.06 -21.30
N PRO A 31 -13.85 -4.14 -22.66
CA PRO A 31 -13.01 -5.02 -23.46
C PRO A 31 -11.59 -4.47 -23.66
N LEU A 32 -11.28 -3.25 -23.22
CA LEU A 32 -9.98 -2.64 -23.44
C LEU A 32 -8.86 -3.41 -22.70
N PRO A 33 -7.64 -3.45 -23.27
CA PRO A 33 -6.52 -4.13 -22.63
C PRO A 33 -6.09 -3.43 -21.33
N VAL A 34 -5.54 -4.19 -20.41
CA VAL A 34 -4.83 -3.63 -19.24
C VAL A 34 -3.44 -3.23 -19.70
N CYS A 35 -3.13 -1.93 -19.74
CA CYS A 35 -1.80 -1.41 -20.08
C CYS A 35 -0.86 -1.38 -18.88
N TYR A 36 -1.42 -1.05 -17.71
CA TYR A 36 -0.62 -0.83 -16.50
C TYR A 36 -1.20 -1.58 -15.31
N VAL A 37 -0.34 -2.26 -14.59
CA VAL A 37 -0.57 -2.74 -13.23
C VAL A 37 0.36 -1.93 -12.33
N ILE A 38 -0.22 -1.11 -11.46
CA ILE A 38 0.51 -0.19 -10.59
C ILE A 38 0.47 -0.77 -9.19
N ASN A 39 1.64 -1.09 -8.62
CA ASN A 39 1.72 -1.56 -7.24
C ASN A 39 2.08 -0.41 -6.31
N THR A 40 1.27 -0.21 -5.28
CA THR A 40 1.46 0.85 -4.30
C THR A 40 2.66 0.57 -3.40
N HIS A 41 2.90 -0.68 -3.05
CA HIS A 41 4.05 -1.10 -2.23
C HIS A 41 4.27 -2.63 -2.30
N ALA A 42 5.14 -3.17 -1.44
CA ALA A 42 5.64 -4.54 -1.54
C ALA A 42 4.81 -5.60 -0.79
N HIS A 43 3.79 -5.25 -0.01
CA HIS A 43 3.08 -6.22 0.81
C HIS A 43 2.29 -7.24 -0.03
N PRO A 44 2.13 -8.48 0.50
CA PRO A 44 1.63 -9.60 -0.29
C PRO A 44 0.20 -9.40 -0.80
N ASP A 45 -0.64 -8.77 -0.02
CA ASP A 45 -2.05 -8.48 -0.34
C ASP A 45 -2.24 -7.42 -1.43
N HIS A 46 -1.16 -6.77 -1.87
CA HIS A 46 -1.14 -5.82 -2.99
C HIS A 46 -0.53 -6.38 -4.27
N VAL A 47 0.36 -7.39 -4.17
CA VAL A 47 1.20 -7.80 -5.31
C VAL A 47 1.04 -9.26 -5.76
N LEU A 48 0.49 -10.17 -4.92
CA LEU A 48 0.50 -11.60 -5.25
C LEU A 48 -0.48 -11.99 -6.36
N GLY A 49 -1.43 -11.12 -6.72
CA GLY A 49 -2.26 -11.28 -7.91
C GLY A 49 -1.59 -10.85 -9.23
N ASN A 50 -0.42 -10.22 -9.20
CA ASN A 50 0.29 -9.72 -10.39
C ASN A 50 0.50 -10.79 -11.46
N SER A 51 0.77 -12.03 -11.06
CA SER A 51 1.01 -13.15 -11.97
C SER A 51 -0.14 -13.39 -12.95
N VAL A 52 -1.37 -13.16 -12.51
CA VAL A 52 -2.59 -13.33 -13.32
C VAL A 52 -2.63 -12.31 -14.46
N PHE A 53 -2.32 -11.05 -14.16
CA PHE A 53 -2.27 -9.99 -15.17
C PHE A 53 -1.11 -10.19 -16.15
N ALA A 54 0.04 -10.65 -15.66
CA ALA A 54 1.19 -10.97 -16.50
C ALA A 54 0.89 -12.11 -17.50
N GLU A 55 0.03 -13.07 -17.13
CA GLU A 55 -0.36 -14.18 -18.00
C GLU A 55 -1.48 -13.80 -18.96
N ALA A 56 -2.44 -13.01 -18.52
CA ALA A 56 -3.62 -12.67 -19.30
C ALA A 56 -3.28 -11.97 -20.63
N GLY A 57 -2.28 -11.10 -20.65
CA GLY A 57 -1.78 -10.46 -21.87
C GLY A 57 -1.24 -11.49 -22.86
N ARG A 58 -0.44 -12.44 -22.39
CA ARG A 58 0.17 -13.50 -23.25
C ARG A 58 -0.87 -14.42 -23.86
N THR A 59 -1.85 -14.85 -23.08
CA THR A 59 -2.92 -15.78 -23.56
C THR A 59 -3.88 -15.13 -24.51
N ALA A 60 -4.11 -13.82 -24.42
CA ALA A 60 -4.96 -13.06 -25.32
C ALA A 60 -4.25 -12.59 -26.60
N GLY A 61 -2.96 -12.93 -26.80
CA GLY A 61 -2.16 -12.39 -27.91
C GLY A 61 -1.95 -10.88 -27.85
N GLN A 62 -2.14 -10.29 -26.69
CA GLN A 62 -1.92 -8.86 -26.42
C GLN A 62 -0.59 -8.66 -25.68
N PRO A 63 0.03 -7.49 -25.78
CA PRO A 63 1.18 -7.18 -24.93
C PRO A 63 0.83 -7.36 -23.45
N ALA A 64 1.76 -7.94 -22.69
CA ALA A 64 1.62 -7.97 -21.24
C ALA A 64 1.59 -6.52 -20.71
N PRO A 65 0.84 -6.23 -19.62
CA PRO A 65 0.84 -4.90 -19.02
C PRO A 65 2.23 -4.52 -18.52
N GLU A 66 2.55 -3.23 -18.54
CA GLU A 66 3.68 -2.72 -17.79
C GLU A 66 3.34 -2.77 -16.29
N PHE A 67 4.24 -3.38 -15.51
CA PHE A 67 4.18 -3.33 -14.06
C PHE A 67 4.93 -2.09 -13.58
N VAL A 68 4.22 -1.20 -12.89
CA VAL A 68 4.73 0.11 -12.44
C VAL A 68 4.82 0.09 -10.92
N GLY A 69 5.90 0.60 -10.36
CA GLY A 69 6.07 0.69 -8.91
C GLY A 69 7.24 1.58 -8.52
N HIS A 70 7.32 1.86 -7.22
CA HIS A 70 8.43 2.61 -6.64
C HIS A 70 9.80 2.00 -7.05
N HIS A 71 10.83 2.82 -7.23
CA HIS A 71 12.15 2.35 -7.68
C HIS A 71 12.79 1.28 -6.76
N ARG A 72 12.44 1.27 -5.47
CA ARG A 72 12.89 0.26 -4.49
C ARG A 72 12.06 -1.02 -4.49
N LEU A 73 10.87 -1.01 -5.11
CA LEU A 73 9.96 -2.16 -5.10
C LEU A 73 10.61 -3.46 -5.61
N PRO A 74 11.45 -3.47 -6.67
CA PRO A 74 12.12 -4.70 -7.12
C PRO A 74 12.99 -5.33 -6.01
N SER A 75 13.76 -4.52 -5.30
CA SER A 75 14.62 -4.99 -4.21
C SER A 75 13.81 -5.51 -3.03
N ALA A 76 12.75 -4.80 -2.65
CA ALA A 76 11.83 -5.23 -1.59
C ALA A 76 11.20 -6.59 -1.91
N LEU A 77 10.72 -6.76 -3.15
CA LEU A 77 10.12 -8.03 -3.62
C LEU A 77 11.15 -9.15 -3.74
N ALA A 78 12.39 -8.87 -4.12
CA ALA A 78 13.46 -9.87 -4.18
C ALA A 78 13.76 -10.44 -2.78
N VAL A 79 13.76 -9.59 -1.75
CA VAL A 79 14.05 -9.99 -0.36
C VAL A 79 12.84 -10.68 0.27
N ARG A 80 11.64 -10.10 0.16
CA ARG A 80 10.44 -10.53 0.91
C ARG A 80 9.58 -11.55 0.15
N GLY A 81 9.64 -11.55 -1.19
CA GLY A 81 8.77 -12.36 -2.05
C GLY A 81 8.80 -13.85 -1.74
N PRO A 82 9.95 -14.50 -1.57
CA PRO A 82 10.01 -15.92 -1.20
C PRO A 82 9.29 -16.24 0.11
N PHE A 83 9.42 -15.36 1.11
CA PHE A 83 8.71 -15.49 2.38
C PHE A 83 7.20 -15.37 2.18
N TYR A 84 6.72 -14.40 1.37
CA TYR A 84 5.29 -14.21 1.10
C TYR A 84 4.66 -15.42 0.41
N LEU A 85 5.33 -15.99 -0.60
CA LEU A 85 4.84 -17.19 -1.28
C LEU A 85 4.79 -18.41 -0.35
N ASN A 86 5.79 -18.57 0.51
CA ASN A 86 5.81 -19.64 1.51
C ASN A 86 4.70 -19.45 2.56
N ALA A 87 4.49 -18.22 3.04
CA ALA A 87 3.43 -17.89 3.99
C ALA A 87 2.05 -18.12 3.36
N LEU A 88 1.82 -17.67 2.11
CA LEU A 88 0.57 -17.91 1.40
C LEU A 88 0.24 -19.41 1.33
N LYS A 89 1.22 -20.24 0.96
CA LYS A 89 1.04 -21.69 0.88
C LYS A 89 0.78 -22.33 2.24
N ARG A 90 1.51 -21.91 3.28
CA ARG A 90 1.41 -22.44 4.63
C ARG A 90 0.07 -22.08 5.28
N ASP A 91 -0.36 -20.83 5.17
CA ASP A 91 -1.46 -20.27 5.95
C ASP A 91 -2.82 -20.41 5.24
N PHE A 92 -2.84 -20.44 3.91
CA PHE A 92 -4.05 -20.51 3.10
C PHE A 92 -4.15 -21.76 2.22
N GLY A 93 -3.11 -22.58 2.18
CA GLY A 93 -3.06 -23.82 1.43
C GLY A 93 -2.58 -23.68 -0.02
N PRO A 94 -2.33 -24.83 -0.68
CA PRO A 94 -1.73 -24.87 -2.02
C PRO A 94 -2.60 -24.21 -3.09
N ASP A 95 -3.93 -24.28 -2.98
CA ASP A 95 -4.86 -23.74 -3.99
C ASP A 95 -4.77 -22.21 -4.07
N PHE A 96 -4.52 -21.53 -2.96
CA PHE A 96 -4.29 -20.08 -2.93
C PHE A 96 -2.91 -19.69 -3.48
N ALA A 97 -1.92 -20.56 -3.31
CA ALA A 97 -0.57 -20.36 -3.82
C ALA A 97 -0.43 -20.76 -5.30
N ASP A 98 -1.39 -21.52 -5.85
CA ASP A 98 -1.32 -21.99 -7.23
C ASP A 98 -1.34 -20.81 -8.22
N GLY A 99 -0.32 -20.79 -9.09
CA GLY A 99 -0.10 -19.72 -10.06
C GLY A 99 0.44 -18.41 -9.45
N ALA A 100 0.59 -18.28 -8.13
CA ALA A 100 1.19 -17.12 -7.53
C ALA A 100 2.71 -17.11 -7.76
N ARG A 101 3.22 -15.99 -8.25
CA ARG A 101 4.66 -15.73 -8.38
C ARG A 101 4.94 -14.24 -8.20
N ILE A 102 6.14 -13.93 -7.80
CA ILE A 102 6.59 -12.54 -7.71
C ILE A 102 6.79 -11.99 -9.13
N VAL A 103 6.13 -10.88 -9.42
CA VAL A 103 6.28 -10.12 -10.66
C VAL A 103 6.74 -8.72 -10.29
N PRO A 104 8.03 -8.43 -10.45
CA PRO A 104 8.57 -7.10 -10.13
C PRO A 104 8.12 -6.07 -11.18
N PRO A 105 8.12 -4.77 -10.84
CA PRO A 105 7.83 -3.71 -11.79
C PRO A 105 8.85 -3.69 -12.94
N THR A 106 8.32 -3.50 -14.15
CA THR A 106 9.11 -3.28 -15.37
C THR A 106 9.40 -1.79 -15.58
N ARG A 107 8.59 -0.91 -14.97
CA ARG A 107 8.76 0.53 -14.98
C ARG A 107 8.84 1.07 -13.56
N ARG A 108 9.90 1.81 -13.27
CA ARG A 108 10.18 2.33 -11.93
C ARG A 108 9.81 3.80 -11.84
N VAL A 109 9.33 4.22 -10.67
CA VAL A 109 9.05 5.61 -10.32
C VAL A 109 10.09 6.05 -9.29
N ASP A 110 10.94 7.00 -9.67
CA ASP A 110 11.99 7.54 -8.78
C ASP A 110 11.45 8.67 -7.88
N ASP A 111 10.65 9.57 -8.45
CA ASP A 111 9.95 10.65 -7.75
C ASP A 111 8.51 10.75 -8.26
N THR A 112 8.32 11.17 -9.50
CA THR A 112 7.01 11.27 -10.15
C THR A 112 7.00 10.63 -11.53
N LEU A 113 5.81 10.17 -11.96
CA LEU A 113 5.59 9.63 -13.29
C LEU A 113 4.17 9.93 -13.74
N GLU A 114 4.01 10.38 -14.99
CA GLU A 114 2.71 10.48 -15.62
C GLU A 114 2.43 9.30 -16.54
N LEU A 115 1.21 8.78 -16.51
CA LEU A 115 0.69 7.76 -17.43
C LEU A 115 -0.57 8.29 -18.09
N ASP A 116 -0.71 8.02 -19.40
CA ASP A 116 -1.93 8.36 -20.16
C ASP A 116 -2.62 7.08 -20.63
N LEU A 117 -3.90 6.93 -20.30
CA LEU A 117 -4.75 5.81 -20.70
C LEU A 117 -5.57 6.09 -21.97
N GLY A 118 -5.23 7.16 -22.70
CA GLY A 118 -6.03 7.72 -23.79
C GLY A 118 -6.94 8.82 -23.29
N GLY A 119 -6.38 10.02 -23.11
CA GLY A 119 -7.08 11.20 -22.60
C GLY A 119 -7.46 11.16 -21.11
N ARG A 120 -7.01 10.14 -20.37
CA ARG A 120 -7.13 10.05 -18.91
C ARG A 120 -5.73 9.92 -18.31
N ARG A 121 -5.30 10.97 -17.65
CA ARG A 121 -3.95 11.03 -17.04
C ARG A 121 -3.95 10.57 -15.60
N LEU A 122 -2.91 9.83 -15.26
CA LEU A 122 -2.61 9.41 -13.92
C LEU A 122 -1.27 10.01 -13.51
N SER A 123 -1.23 10.68 -12.37
CA SER A 123 0.00 11.16 -11.75
C SER A 123 0.39 10.22 -10.62
N LEU A 124 1.57 9.63 -10.72
CA LEU A 124 2.14 8.72 -9.72
C LEU A 124 3.22 9.45 -8.94
N ARG A 125 3.28 9.21 -7.63
CA ARG A 125 4.34 9.74 -6.77
C ARG A 125 4.96 8.65 -5.90
N ALA A 126 6.28 8.52 -5.98
CA ALA A 126 7.08 7.73 -5.07
C ALA A 126 7.33 8.53 -3.78
N TRP A 127 7.14 7.89 -2.62
CA TRP A 127 7.31 8.51 -1.32
C TRP A 127 8.64 8.09 -0.68
N PRO A 128 9.28 8.96 0.11
CA PRO A 128 10.31 8.52 1.06
C PRO A 128 9.76 7.46 1.99
N THR A 129 10.63 6.67 2.62
CA THR A 129 10.24 5.62 3.55
C THR A 129 9.17 6.10 4.54
N ALA A 130 7.98 5.51 4.47
CA ALA A 130 6.80 5.84 5.26
C ALA A 130 6.17 4.57 5.84
N HIS A 131 5.04 4.07 5.28
CA HIS A 131 4.50 2.77 5.66
C HIS A 131 5.49 1.63 5.37
N THR A 132 6.11 1.66 4.19
CA THR A 132 7.26 0.83 3.79
C THR A 132 8.39 1.70 3.27
N ASP A 133 9.43 1.08 2.70
CA ASP A 133 10.50 1.77 1.98
C ASP A 133 10.21 1.94 0.47
N ALA A 134 9.03 1.54 0.01
CA ALA A 134 8.68 1.48 -1.42
C ALA A 134 7.24 1.94 -1.72
N ASP A 135 6.76 2.95 -1.00
CA ASP A 135 5.39 3.44 -1.11
C ASP A 135 5.17 4.33 -2.35
N LEU A 136 4.06 4.13 -3.04
CA LEU A 136 3.64 4.87 -4.23
C LEU A 136 2.16 5.27 -4.11
N SER A 137 1.82 6.50 -4.42
CA SER A 137 0.44 6.95 -4.58
C SER A 137 0.10 7.22 -6.04
N VAL A 138 -1.20 7.13 -6.39
CA VAL A 138 -1.71 7.35 -7.74
C VAL A 138 -2.88 8.32 -7.71
N LEU A 139 -2.77 9.44 -8.40
CA LEU A 139 -3.85 10.39 -8.61
C LEU A 139 -4.43 10.22 -10.02
N ASP A 140 -5.70 9.92 -10.12
CA ASP A 140 -6.46 10.07 -11.35
C ASP A 140 -6.92 11.52 -11.47
N GLU A 141 -6.25 12.28 -12.32
CA GLU A 141 -6.49 13.72 -12.49
C GLU A 141 -7.88 14.03 -13.03
N THR A 142 -8.48 13.12 -13.79
CA THR A 142 -9.79 13.30 -14.38
C THR A 142 -10.91 13.26 -13.36
N SER A 143 -10.85 12.36 -12.39
CA SER A 143 -11.87 12.19 -11.36
C SER A 143 -11.51 12.84 -10.02
N GLY A 144 -10.27 13.27 -9.84
CA GLY A 144 -9.75 13.70 -8.54
C GLY A 144 -9.68 12.53 -7.52
N THR A 145 -9.57 11.28 -8.01
CA THR A 145 -9.48 10.11 -7.13
C THR A 145 -8.02 9.81 -6.81
N LEU A 146 -7.69 9.81 -5.53
CA LEU A 146 -6.34 9.54 -5.01
C LEU A 146 -6.29 8.15 -4.38
N PHE A 147 -5.47 7.26 -4.92
CA PHE A 147 -5.16 5.94 -4.37
C PHE A 147 -3.88 6.05 -3.54
N LEU A 148 -3.99 5.79 -2.27
CA LEU A 148 -2.86 5.94 -1.32
C LEU A 148 -2.18 4.62 -0.96
N GLY A 149 -2.78 3.47 -1.34
CA GLY A 149 -2.31 2.21 -0.77
C GLY A 149 -2.30 2.30 0.75
N ASP A 150 -1.32 1.69 1.37
CA ASP A 150 -1.17 1.63 2.83
C ASP A 150 -0.53 2.88 3.46
N LEU A 151 -0.42 3.97 2.68
CA LEU A 151 -0.24 5.30 3.28
C LEU A 151 -1.51 5.78 3.98
N LEU A 152 -2.64 5.09 3.79
CA LEU A 152 -3.90 5.35 4.48
C LEU A 152 -4.61 4.05 4.84
N PHE A 153 -4.94 3.89 6.11
CA PHE A 153 -5.84 2.89 6.67
C PHE A 153 -7.10 3.56 7.21
N VAL A 154 -8.26 3.00 6.90
CA VAL A 154 -9.55 3.48 7.43
C VAL A 154 -10.20 2.34 8.23
N ASP A 155 -10.53 2.59 9.49
CA ASP A 155 -11.11 1.62 10.44
C ASP A 155 -10.24 0.35 10.64
N HIS A 156 -8.97 0.44 10.29
CA HIS A 156 -7.96 -0.60 10.50
C HIS A 156 -6.73 -0.01 11.19
N THR A 157 -6.05 -0.84 11.97
CA THR A 157 -4.80 -0.44 12.60
C THR A 157 -3.71 -0.29 11.54
N PRO A 158 -3.09 0.88 11.40
CA PRO A 158 -1.95 1.05 10.50
C PRO A 158 -0.79 0.12 10.89
N VAL A 159 0.02 -0.26 9.92
CA VAL A 159 1.19 -1.13 10.14
C VAL A 159 2.47 -0.35 9.86
N VAL A 160 3.28 -0.12 10.89
CA VAL A 160 4.58 0.56 10.75
C VAL A 160 5.64 -0.46 10.36
N ASP A 161 5.89 -0.61 9.06
CA ASP A 161 6.93 -1.50 8.51
C ASP A 161 8.10 -0.70 7.88
N GLY A 162 7.94 0.61 7.77
CA GLY A 162 8.94 1.56 7.30
C GLY A 162 9.44 2.46 8.43
N ARG A 163 9.03 3.75 8.38
CA ARG A 163 9.43 4.77 9.36
C ARG A 163 8.23 5.60 9.79
N LEU A 164 7.96 5.61 11.09
CA LEU A 164 6.89 6.39 11.70
C LEU A 164 7.01 7.89 11.39
N LYS A 165 8.21 8.47 11.53
CA LYS A 165 8.47 9.89 11.24
C LYS A 165 8.27 10.22 9.76
N GLY A 166 8.73 9.34 8.89
CA GLY A 166 8.54 9.48 7.45
C GLY A 166 7.08 9.43 7.06
N TRP A 167 6.31 8.53 7.69
CA TRP A 167 4.88 8.42 7.42
C TRP A 167 4.11 9.67 7.90
N LEU A 168 4.37 10.15 9.10
CA LEU A 168 3.80 11.41 9.58
C LEU A 168 4.13 12.60 8.66
N ALA A 169 5.35 12.65 8.12
CA ALA A 169 5.74 13.67 7.14
C ALA A 169 4.98 13.52 5.81
N ALA A 170 4.78 12.29 5.32
CA ALA A 170 4.00 12.02 4.11
C ALA A 170 2.52 12.44 4.29
N LEU A 171 1.88 12.10 5.41
CA LEU A 171 0.51 12.53 5.73
C LEU A 171 0.39 14.05 5.80
N SER A 172 1.39 14.74 6.39
CA SER A 172 1.42 16.20 6.43
C SER A 172 1.50 16.82 5.03
N GLN A 173 2.30 16.25 4.13
CA GLN A 173 2.37 16.71 2.73
C GLN A 173 1.07 16.45 1.98
N LEU A 174 0.50 15.24 2.12
CA LEU A 174 -0.77 14.84 1.49
C LEU A 174 -1.91 15.79 1.86
N ARG A 175 -1.98 16.21 3.11
CA ARG A 175 -3.00 17.13 3.63
C ARG A 175 -3.07 18.46 2.86
N GLY A 176 -1.95 18.89 2.30
CA GLY A 176 -1.87 20.11 1.47
C GLY A 176 -2.37 19.95 0.03
N TRP A 177 -2.67 18.71 -0.41
CA TRP A 177 -3.08 18.48 -1.80
C TRP A 177 -4.51 18.96 -2.05
N GLN A 178 -4.70 19.63 -3.19
CA GLN A 178 -5.99 20.19 -3.61
C GLN A 178 -6.59 19.37 -4.75
N GLY A 179 -7.89 19.52 -4.98
CA GLY A 179 -8.59 18.88 -6.10
C GLY A 179 -8.92 17.40 -5.87
N ILE A 180 -8.67 16.86 -4.68
CA ILE A 180 -9.00 15.47 -4.33
C ILE A 180 -10.49 15.41 -3.98
N THR A 181 -11.24 14.59 -4.72
CA THR A 181 -12.68 14.37 -4.53
C THR A 181 -13.00 13.06 -3.82
N THR A 182 -12.10 12.08 -3.96
CA THR A 182 -12.22 10.76 -3.35
C THR A 182 -10.83 10.25 -3.03
N VAL A 183 -10.65 9.69 -1.85
CA VAL A 183 -9.43 8.96 -1.47
C VAL A 183 -9.75 7.49 -1.31
N VAL A 184 -8.89 6.64 -1.84
CA VAL A 184 -8.97 5.17 -1.74
C VAL A 184 -7.81 4.71 -0.87
N PRO A 185 -8.09 4.19 0.35
CA PRO A 185 -7.07 3.61 1.22
C PRO A 185 -6.62 2.24 0.71
N GLY A 186 -5.50 1.73 1.23
CA GLY A 186 -5.12 0.33 1.03
C GLY A 186 -6.09 -0.61 1.77
N HIS A 187 -6.48 -0.23 2.98
CA HIS A 187 -7.44 -0.96 3.80
C HIS A 187 -8.57 -0.06 4.29
N GLY A 188 -9.81 -0.52 4.16
CA GLY A 188 -11.02 0.19 4.53
C GLY A 188 -11.80 0.75 3.35
N ALA A 189 -12.83 1.53 3.63
CA ALA A 189 -13.71 2.07 2.60
C ALA A 189 -13.15 3.37 1.99
N PRO A 190 -13.35 3.60 0.67
CA PRO A 190 -13.08 4.90 0.06
C PRO A 190 -13.84 6.03 0.75
N SER A 191 -13.23 7.22 0.83
CA SER A 191 -13.80 8.40 1.50
C SER A 191 -13.81 9.61 0.58
N ARG A 192 -14.84 10.46 0.75
CA ARG A 192 -14.93 11.78 0.13
C ARG A 192 -14.56 12.92 1.09
N ALA A 193 -14.26 12.60 2.33
CA ALA A 193 -13.92 13.57 3.37
C ALA A 193 -12.43 13.95 3.30
N TRP A 194 -11.98 14.48 2.18
CA TRP A 194 -10.60 14.93 2.04
C TRP A 194 -10.42 16.36 2.57
N PRO A 195 -9.34 16.67 3.33
CA PRO A 195 -8.29 15.76 3.83
C PRO A 195 -8.62 15.09 5.19
N ALA A 196 -9.82 15.25 5.71
CA ALA A 196 -10.22 14.73 7.04
C ALA A 196 -10.14 13.19 7.13
N ALA A 197 -10.15 12.47 6.01
CA ALA A 197 -9.93 11.02 5.98
C ALA A 197 -8.57 10.59 6.59
N LEU A 198 -7.59 11.51 6.64
CA LEU A 198 -6.26 11.28 7.24
C LEU A 198 -6.24 11.45 8.77
N ASP A 199 -7.28 12.08 9.37
CA ASP A 199 -7.23 12.57 10.75
C ASP A 199 -7.06 11.44 11.77
N ALA A 200 -7.81 10.36 11.62
CA ALA A 200 -7.83 9.27 12.59
C ALA A 200 -6.48 8.53 12.62
N GLU A 201 -5.93 8.22 11.45
CA GLU A 201 -4.63 7.58 11.32
C GLU A 201 -3.50 8.48 11.80
N GLN A 202 -3.50 9.75 11.38
CA GLN A 202 -2.49 10.73 11.80
C GLN A 202 -2.50 10.92 13.33
N ALA A 203 -3.69 10.96 13.95
CA ALA A 203 -3.82 11.05 15.39
C ALA A 203 -3.20 9.84 16.10
N TYR A 204 -3.51 8.62 15.61
CA TYR A 204 -2.94 7.38 16.15
C TYR A 204 -1.40 7.35 16.03
N LEU A 205 -0.84 7.65 14.85
CA LEU A 205 0.61 7.64 14.63
C LEU A 205 1.32 8.73 15.46
N THR A 206 0.71 9.91 15.58
CA THR A 206 1.24 11.00 16.41
C THR A 206 1.24 10.62 17.89
N ARG A 207 0.17 10.00 18.36
CA ARG A 207 0.09 9.52 19.73
C ARG A 207 1.12 8.43 20.00
N LEU A 208 1.21 7.43 19.11
CA LEU A 208 2.22 6.38 19.20
C LEU A 208 3.64 6.95 19.33
N GLN A 209 3.97 7.96 18.52
CA GLN A 209 5.26 8.66 18.60
C GLN A 209 5.46 9.32 19.96
N SER A 210 4.46 10.03 20.46
CA SER A 210 4.51 10.72 21.75
C SER A 210 4.65 9.76 22.93
N ASP A 211 3.88 8.67 22.92
CA ASP A 211 3.88 7.69 24.00
C ASP A 211 5.21 6.92 24.06
N VAL A 212 5.78 6.57 22.89
CA VAL A 212 7.10 5.92 22.81
C VAL A 212 8.20 6.86 23.28
N ARG A 213 8.19 8.13 22.89
CA ARG A 213 9.16 9.15 23.41
C ARG A 213 9.06 9.32 24.93
N ALA A 214 7.85 9.33 25.45
CA ALA A 214 7.63 9.40 26.90
C ALA A 214 8.18 8.15 27.61
N ALA A 215 7.99 6.96 27.03
CA ALA A 215 8.53 5.71 27.55
C ALA A 215 10.07 5.73 27.56
N LEU A 216 10.71 6.14 26.45
CA LEU A 216 12.17 6.29 26.34
C LEU A 216 12.71 7.28 27.36
N LYS A 217 12.09 8.45 27.50
CA LYS A 217 12.47 9.48 28.50
C LYS A 217 12.34 8.97 29.94
N ALA A 218 11.39 8.08 30.19
CA ALA A 218 11.21 7.42 31.49
C ALA A 218 12.18 6.24 31.73
N GLY A 219 13.07 5.92 30.78
CA GLY A 219 14.02 4.81 30.87
C GLY A 219 13.37 3.43 30.76
N LEU A 220 12.17 3.33 30.18
CA LEU A 220 11.51 2.04 29.99
C LEU A 220 12.20 1.24 28.89
N THR A 221 12.42 -0.04 29.15
CA THR A 221 12.89 -0.99 28.13
C THR A 221 11.78 -1.26 27.10
N LEU A 222 12.15 -1.75 25.90
CA LEU A 222 11.18 -2.11 24.87
C LEU A 222 10.04 -3.03 25.38
N PRO A 223 10.28 -4.13 26.12
CA PRO A 223 9.19 -4.94 26.67
C PRO A 223 8.27 -4.17 27.61
N GLN A 224 8.84 -3.24 28.42
CA GLN A 224 8.05 -2.40 29.33
C GLN A 224 7.21 -1.37 28.56
N ALA A 225 7.75 -0.77 27.50
CA ALA A 225 7.02 0.14 26.63
C ALA A 225 5.85 -0.58 25.94
N VAL A 226 6.09 -1.75 25.34
CA VAL A 226 5.04 -2.59 24.72
C VAL A 226 3.93 -2.95 25.71
N ALA A 227 4.28 -3.28 26.94
CA ALA A 227 3.29 -3.64 27.97
C ALA A 227 2.46 -2.46 28.50
N ARG A 228 2.98 -1.22 28.40
CA ARG A 228 2.35 -0.03 29.00
C ARG A 228 1.64 0.88 28.02
N ILE A 229 2.09 0.94 26.78
CA ILE A 229 1.47 1.80 25.76
C ILE A 229 0.22 1.10 25.24
N ALA A 230 -0.93 1.60 25.68
CA ALA A 230 -2.23 1.09 25.28
C ALA A 230 -2.75 1.80 24.03
N PRO A 231 -3.46 1.10 23.13
CA PRO A 231 -4.10 1.73 21.99
C PRO A 231 -5.30 2.58 22.41
N ASP A 232 -5.60 3.62 21.64
CA ASP A 232 -6.75 4.51 21.85
C ASP A 232 -7.89 4.30 20.85
N ARG A 233 -7.81 3.28 20.02
CA ARG A 233 -8.80 2.93 18.97
C ARG A 233 -9.26 1.47 19.11
N PRO A 234 -10.01 1.12 20.15
CA PRO A 234 -10.37 -0.27 20.44
C PRO A 234 -11.31 -0.89 19.38
N ASP A 235 -11.96 -0.06 18.57
CA ASP A 235 -12.86 -0.42 17.48
C ASP A 235 -12.16 -0.74 16.13
N TRP A 236 -10.86 -0.45 16.03
CA TRP A 236 -10.12 -0.70 14.80
C TRP A 236 -9.79 -2.19 14.61
N ARG A 237 -9.94 -2.66 13.38
CA ARG A 237 -9.57 -4.03 13.02
C ARG A 237 -8.09 -4.28 13.24
N LEU A 238 -7.75 -5.51 13.64
CA LEU A 238 -6.38 -6.01 13.84
C LEU A 238 -5.54 -5.22 14.86
N LEU A 239 -6.19 -4.53 15.79
CA LEU A 239 -5.52 -3.73 16.80
C LEU A 239 -4.63 -4.59 17.72
N ASP A 240 -5.16 -5.70 18.19
CA ASP A 240 -4.48 -6.70 19.00
C ASP A 240 -3.30 -7.37 18.30
N VAL A 241 -3.34 -7.41 16.95
CA VAL A 241 -2.26 -7.98 16.13
C VAL A 241 -1.12 -6.98 15.90
N PHE A 242 -1.46 -5.71 15.59
CA PHE A 242 -0.46 -4.77 15.07
C PHE A 242 0.00 -3.71 16.08
N HIS A 243 -0.79 -3.37 17.11
CA HIS A 243 -0.40 -2.28 18.01
C HIS A 243 0.93 -2.52 18.72
N ALA A 244 1.14 -3.71 19.29
CA ALA A 244 2.40 -4.08 19.94
C ALA A 244 3.61 -4.06 18.97
N ARG A 245 3.38 -4.46 17.71
CA ARG A 245 4.40 -4.40 16.65
C ARG A 245 4.73 -2.95 16.28
N ASN A 246 3.73 -2.09 16.23
CA ASN A 246 3.91 -0.67 15.96
C ASN A 246 4.68 0.02 17.08
N VAL A 247 4.41 -0.31 18.35
CA VAL A 247 5.19 0.18 19.49
C VAL A 247 6.66 -0.28 19.35
N THR A 248 6.88 -1.54 18.96
CA THR A 248 8.23 -2.08 18.77
C THR A 248 8.97 -1.34 17.66
N ALA A 249 8.33 -1.14 16.50
CA ALA A 249 8.93 -0.43 15.37
C ALA A 249 9.23 1.04 15.71
N ALA A 250 8.28 1.72 16.35
CA ALA A 250 8.44 3.11 16.78
C ALA A 250 9.55 3.25 17.84
N TYR A 251 9.64 2.31 18.80
CA TYR A 251 10.68 2.32 19.81
C TYR A 251 12.07 2.19 19.17
N ALA A 252 12.27 1.21 18.28
CA ALA A 252 13.52 1.01 17.58
C ALA A 252 13.95 2.20 16.70
N GLU A 253 12.97 2.94 16.12
CA GLU A 253 13.25 4.15 15.35
C GLU A 253 13.65 5.33 16.25
N LEU A 254 12.96 5.49 17.40
CA LEU A 254 13.04 6.69 18.23
C LEU A 254 14.11 6.62 19.33
N GLU A 255 14.59 5.41 19.69
CA GLU A 255 15.62 5.24 20.73
C GLU A 255 16.97 5.88 20.40
N TRP A 256 17.19 6.21 19.12
CA TRP A 256 18.41 6.88 18.64
C TRP A 256 18.17 8.36 18.29
N GLU A 257 17.07 8.94 18.72
CA GLU A 257 16.87 10.40 18.62
C GLU A 257 17.69 11.11 19.70
N ASP A 258 18.53 12.10 19.28
CA ASP A 258 19.27 12.97 20.19
C ASP A 258 18.37 13.98 20.91
#